data_eaa973d51cee83caa484aebcef323012
#
_entry.id   eaa973d51cee83caa484aebcef323012
#
_cell.length_a   1.000
_cell.length_b   1.000
_cell.length_c   1.000
_cell.angle_alpha   90.00
_cell.angle_beta   90.00
_cell.angle_gamma   90.00
#
_symmetry.space_group_name_H-M   'P 1'
#
loop_
_entity.id
_entity.type
_entity.pdbx_description
1 polymer ?
#
loop_
_entity_poly.entity_id
_entity_poly.type
_entity_poly.pdbx_seq_one_letter_code
_entity_poly.pdbx_strand_id
1 'polypeptide(L)'
;MPVGRGRGGGRRYMFFLQSCLLVLLHREPGYGYSLMNGLQEFGFQADQMDISIIYRALRNLEAEGLVSDSWDDNSLGPQRRVYTLTPQGEAILAEWIQNLRQRRKEIEVLEAAYDAVKKNSSGAMQANEEDRK
;
A
#
# COMPACT_ATOMS: atom_id res chain seq x y z
N MET A 1 13.63 20.78 7.00
CA MET A 1 12.73 21.04 5.87
C MET A 1 11.82 19.86 5.63
N PRO A 2 10.55 20.03 5.88
CA PRO A 2 9.59 18.93 5.73
C PRO A 2 9.20 18.63 4.27
N VAL A 3 9.66 19.45 3.33
CA VAL A 3 9.21 19.37 1.92
C VAL A 3 9.54 18.02 1.29
N GLY A 4 10.74 17.50 1.52
CA GLY A 4 11.16 16.20 0.98
C GLY A 4 10.38 15.03 1.60
N ARG A 5 10.05 15.13 2.89
CA ARG A 5 9.30 14.09 3.58
C ARG A 5 7.88 13.96 3.05
N GLY A 6 7.20 15.09 2.85
CA GLY A 6 5.83 15.08 2.37
C GLY A 6 5.69 14.42 1.03
N ARG A 7 6.58 14.76 0.10
CA ARG A 7 6.55 14.20 -1.25
C ARG A 7 6.87 12.72 -1.26
N GLY A 8 7.93 12.30 -0.54
CA GLY A 8 8.30 10.89 -0.45
C GLY A 8 7.22 10.06 0.21
N GLY A 9 6.67 10.54 1.32
CA GLY A 9 5.58 9.87 2.01
C GLY A 9 4.33 9.78 1.18
N GLY A 10 3.99 10.85 0.44
CA GLY A 10 2.82 10.87 -0.43
C GLY A 10 2.90 9.86 -1.55
N ARG A 11 4.06 9.73 -2.19
CA ARG A 11 4.28 8.77 -3.27
C ARG A 11 4.20 7.34 -2.77
N ARG A 12 4.84 7.05 -1.64
CA ARG A 12 4.81 5.72 -1.04
C ARG A 12 3.40 5.34 -0.61
N TYR A 13 2.70 6.28 -0.01
CA TYR A 13 1.32 6.08 0.41
C TYR A 13 0.44 5.78 -0.80
N MET A 14 0.54 6.59 -1.85
CA MET A 14 -0.26 6.41 -3.05
C MET A 14 0.06 5.08 -3.74
N PHE A 15 1.33 4.71 -3.84
CA PHE A 15 1.73 3.43 -4.44
C PHE A 15 1.16 2.26 -3.65
N PHE A 16 1.27 2.31 -2.32
CA PHE A 16 0.75 1.24 -1.48
C PHE A 16 -0.77 1.16 -1.58
N LEU A 17 -1.43 2.31 -1.56
CA LEU A 17 -2.88 2.39 -1.72
C LEU A 17 -3.32 1.79 -3.05
N GLN A 18 -2.67 2.17 -4.14
CA GLN A 18 -3.00 1.66 -5.46
C GLN A 18 -2.77 0.15 -5.55
N SER A 19 -1.68 -0.34 -4.96
CA SER A 19 -1.41 -1.78 -4.91
C SER A 19 -2.52 -2.53 -4.18
N CYS A 20 -2.98 -1.99 -3.06
CA CYS A 20 -4.08 -2.60 -2.30
C CYS A 20 -5.38 -2.59 -3.09
N LEU A 21 -5.67 -1.49 -3.79
CA LEU A 21 -6.86 -1.41 -4.63
C LEU A 21 -6.82 -2.45 -5.74
N LEU A 22 -5.66 -2.63 -6.38
CA LEU A 22 -5.54 -3.64 -7.44
C LEU A 22 -5.72 -5.05 -6.88
N VAL A 23 -5.23 -5.32 -5.67
CA VAL A 23 -5.46 -6.64 -5.03
C VAL A 23 -6.95 -6.86 -4.80
N LEU A 24 -7.66 -5.85 -4.30
CA LEU A 24 -9.10 -5.97 -4.10
C LEU A 24 -9.83 -6.22 -5.42
N LEU A 25 -9.43 -5.50 -6.47
CA LEU A 25 -10.04 -5.66 -7.79
C LEU A 25 -9.62 -6.97 -8.47
N HIS A 26 -8.49 -7.54 -8.06
CA HIS A 26 -8.08 -8.87 -8.54
C HIS A 26 -9.06 -9.94 -8.06
N ARG A 27 -9.68 -9.72 -6.90
CA ARG A 27 -10.67 -10.65 -6.35
C ARG A 27 -12.02 -10.50 -7.04
N GLU A 28 -12.50 -9.25 -7.18
CA GLU A 28 -13.80 -8.98 -7.78
C GLU A 28 -13.92 -7.50 -8.12
N PRO A 29 -14.81 -7.15 -9.07
CA PRO A 29 -15.09 -5.75 -9.34
C PRO A 29 -15.62 -5.04 -8.08
N GLY A 30 -15.43 -3.73 -8.02
CA GLY A 30 -15.84 -2.99 -6.84
C GLY A 30 -16.23 -1.55 -7.13
N TYR A 31 -16.94 -0.97 -6.18
CA TYR A 31 -17.32 0.43 -6.17
C TYR A 31 -16.35 1.21 -5.30
N GLY A 32 -16.31 2.54 -5.47
CA GLY A 32 -15.43 3.37 -4.65
C GLY A 32 -15.57 3.12 -3.16
N TYR A 33 -16.81 3.11 -2.66
CA TYR A 33 -17.05 2.89 -1.23
C TYR A 33 -16.76 1.46 -0.79
N SER A 34 -17.08 0.47 -1.61
CA SER A 34 -16.77 -0.92 -1.24
C SER A 34 -15.26 -1.15 -1.21
N LEU A 35 -14.53 -0.52 -2.13
CA LEU A 35 -13.08 -0.61 -2.15
C LEU A 35 -12.48 0.10 -0.93
N MET A 36 -13.02 1.27 -0.57
CA MET A 36 -12.57 1.97 0.63
C MET A 36 -12.73 1.11 1.88
N ASN A 37 -13.89 0.46 2.02
CA ASN A 37 -14.13 -0.46 3.14
C ASN A 37 -13.18 -1.65 3.10
N GLY A 38 -12.92 -2.19 1.91
CA GLY A 38 -12.01 -3.33 1.75
C GLY A 38 -10.57 -3.02 2.16
N LEU A 39 -10.18 -1.75 2.11
CA LEU A 39 -8.84 -1.35 2.48
C LEU A 39 -8.54 -1.55 3.96
N GLN A 40 -9.57 -1.74 4.80
CA GLN A 40 -9.36 -2.04 6.22
C GLN A 40 -8.52 -3.29 6.43
N GLU A 41 -8.63 -4.25 5.53
CA GLU A 41 -7.83 -5.47 5.56
C GLU A 41 -6.33 -5.17 5.56
N PHE A 42 -5.93 -4.06 4.92
CA PHE A 42 -4.53 -3.68 4.77
C PHE A 42 -4.09 -2.61 5.78
N GLY A 43 -4.91 -2.37 6.80
CA GLY A 43 -4.56 -1.44 7.86
C GLY A 43 -5.05 -0.02 7.68
N PHE A 44 -5.77 0.28 6.60
CA PHE A 44 -6.35 1.60 6.41
C PHE A 44 -7.57 1.77 7.30
N GLN A 45 -7.75 2.98 7.82
CA GLN A 45 -8.92 3.32 8.63
C GLN A 45 -9.93 4.00 7.73
N ALA A 46 -10.91 3.23 7.25
CA ALA A 46 -11.90 3.71 6.28
C ALA A 46 -12.70 4.90 6.78
N ASP A 47 -13.00 4.95 8.08
CA ASP A 47 -13.74 6.06 8.68
C ASP A 47 -12.95 7.36 8.72
N GLN A 48 -11.62 7.30 8.57
CA GLN A 48 -10.75 8.46 8.54
C GLN A 48 -10.26 8.81 7.14
N MET A 49 -10.66 8.03 6.14
CA MET A 49 -10.25 8.26 4.77
C MET A 49 -11.25 9.14 4.04
N ASP A 50 -10.72 10.02 3.20
CA ASP A 50 -11.54 10.80 2.30
C ASP A 50 -11.74 10.01 1.01
N ILE A 51 -13.00 9.79 0.64
CA ILE A 51 -13.33 9.03 -0.57
C ILE A 51 -12.70 9.66 -1.82
N SER A 52 -12.41 10.94 -1.80
CA SER A 52 -11.78 11.60 -2.95
C SER A 52 -10.38 11.06 -3.23
N ILE A 53 -9.67 10.60 -2.21
CA ILE A 53 -8.35 9.97 -2.37
C ILE A 53 -8.50 8.66 -3.14
N ILE A 54 -9.54 7.90 -2.82
CA ILE A 54 -9.82 6.64 -3.50
C ILE A 54 -10.11 6.89 -4.97
N TYR A 55 -10.98 7.86 -5.27
CA TYR A 55 -11.29 8.18 -6.66
C TYR A 55 -10.10 8.72 -7.43
N ARG A 56 -9.23 9.50 -6.75
CA ARG A 56 -8.00 9.96 -7.40
C ARG A 56 -7.10 8.77 -7.75
N ALA A 57 -6.93 7.85 -6.83
CA ALA A 57 -6.12 6.65 -7.06
C ALA A 57 -6.69 5.83 -8.21
N LEU A 58 -8.01 5.65 -8.24
CA LEU A 58 -8.67 4.88 -9.28
C LEU A 58 -8.55 5.56 -10.65
N ARG A 59 -8.69 6.90 -10.70
CA ARG A 59 -8.52 7.62 -11.96
C ARG A 59 -7.09 7.51 -12.48
N ASN A 60 -6.11 7.55 -11.59
CA ASN A 60 -4.72 7.37 -12.00
C ASN A 60 -4.48 5.97 -12.57
N LEU A 61 -5.05 4.95 -11.93
CA LEU A 61 -4.95 3.58 -12.41
C LEU A 61 -5.65 3.41 -13.76
N GLU A 62 -6.79 4.06 -13.93
CA GLU A 62 -7.53 4.02 -15.19
C GLU A 62 -6.74 4.70 -16.31
N ALA A 63 -6.12 5.84 -16.00
CA ALA A 63 -5.31 6.55 -16.98
C ALA A 63 -4.14 5.72 -17.47
N GLU A 64 -3.62 4.83 -16.64
CA GLU A 64 -2.55 3.92 -17.01
C GLU A 64 -3.06 2.62 -17.63
N GLY A 65 -4.37 2.47 -17.76
CA GLY A 65 -4.96 1.27 -18.36
C GLY A 65 -5.00 0.05 -17.47
N LEU A 66 -4.82 0.24 -16.17
CA LEU A 66 -4.76 -0.87 -15.23
C LEU A 66 -6.12 -1.26 -14.69
N VAL A 67 -7.06 -0.32 -14.70
CA VAL A 67 -8.46 -0.59 -14.36
C VAL A 67 -9.34 0.06 -15.41
N SER A 68 -10.57 -0.45 -15.54
CA SER A 68 -11.60 0.16 -16.37
C SER A 68 -12.82 0.40 -15.50
N ASP A 69 -13.68 1.30 -15.91
CA ASP A 69 -14.91 1.56 -15.19
C ASP A 69 -16.11 1.46 -16.12
N SER A 70 -17.24 1.16 -15.52
CA SER A 70 -18.52 1.11 -16.22
C SER A 70 -19.62 1.47 -15.23
N TRP A 71 -20.77 1.83 -15.76
CA TRP A 71 -21.93 2.08 -14.91
C TRP A 71 -22.63 0.76 -14.62
N ASP A 72 -23.06 0.61 -13.37
CA ASP A 72 -23.84 -0.55 -12.95
C ASP A 72 -25.32 -0.25 -13.17
N ASP A 73 -25.88 -0.80 -14.23
CA ASP A 73 -27.29 -0.60 -14.58
C ASP A 73 -28.24 -1.46 -13.74
N ASN A 74 -27.71 -2.40 -12.97
CA ASN A 74 -28.53 -3.30 -12.14
C ASN A 74 -28.82 -2.73 -10.76
N SER A 75 -28.32 -1.54 -10.47
CA SER A 75 -28.50 -0.89 -9.19
C SER A 75 -29.95 -0.39 -9.07
N LEU A 76 -30.55 -0.62 -7.90
CA LEU A 76 -31.90 -0.11 -7.58
C LEU A 76 -31.91 1.35 -7.17
N GLY A 77 -30.77 2.00 -7.16
CA GLY A 77 -30.62 3.40 -6.82
C GLY A 77 -29.93 4.15 -7.93
N PRO A 78 -29.26 5.28 -7.62
CA PRO A 78 -28.46 5.99 -8.58
C PRO A 78 -27.40 5.05 -9.18
N GLN A 79 -27.09 5.23 -10.45
CA GLN A 79 -26.06 4.45 -11.11
C GLN A 79 -24.74 4.59 -10.38
N ARG A 80 -24.02 3.49 -10.25
CA ARG A 80 -22.72 3.44 -9.58
C ARG A 80 -21.64 3.09 -10.57
N ARG A 81 -20.47 3.67 -10.38
CA ARG A 81 -19.30 3.34 -11.17
C ARG A 81 -18.67 2.08 -10.60
N VAL A 82 -18.57 1.04 -11.43
CA VAL A 82 -17.93 -0.22 -11.08
C VAL A 82 -16.56 -0.24 -11.73
N TYR A 83 -15.55 -0.54 -10.93
CA TYR A 83 -14.17 -0.66 -11.39
C TYR A 83 -13.80 -2.12 -11.52
N THR A 84 -13.05 -2.43 -12.57
CA THR A 84 -12.65 -3.79 -12.92
C THR A 84 -11.17 -3.78 -13.27
N LEU A 85 -10.45 -4.79 -12.81
CA LEU A 85 -9.04 -4.96 -13.16
C LEU A 85 -8.94 -5.39 -14.62
N THR A 86 -8.07 -4.71 -15.38
CA THR A 86 -7.82 -5.08 -16.77
C THR A 86 -6.75 -6.18 -16.82
N PRO A 87 -6.63 -6.90 -17.97
CA PRO A 87 -5.51 -7.85 -18.12
C PRO A 87 -4.14 -7.19 -17.94
N GLN A 88 -3.99 -5.95 -18.43
CA GLN A 88 -2.76 -5.19 -18.21
C GLN A 88 -2.56 -4.89 -16.72
N GLY A 89 -3.65 -4.55 -16.01
CA GLY A 89 -3.60 -4.31 -14.57
C GLY A 89 -3.20 -5.53 -13.80
N GLU A 90 -3.67 -6.70 -14.21
CA GLU A 90 -3.30 -7.94 -13.56
C GLU A 90 -1.81 -8.24 -13.73
N ALA A 91 -1.27 -8.01 -14.92
CA ALA A 91 0.16 -8.22 -15.19
C ALA A 91 1.03 -7.25 -14.37
N ILE A 92 0.62 -5.99 -14.31
CA ILE A 92 1.36 -4.97 -13.56
C ILE A 92 1.26 -5.24 -12.06
N LEU A 93 0.11 -5.69 -11.57
CA LEU A 93 -0.03 -6.04 -10.16
C LEU A 93 0.95 -7.14 -9.78
N ALA A 94 1.08 -8.17 -10.61
CA ALA A 94 2.03 -9.24 -10.33
C ALA A 94 3.46 -8.70 -10.23
N GLU A 95 3.83 -7.78 -11.12
CA GLU A 95 5.13 -7.13 -11.09
C GLU A 95 5.33 -6.31 -9.83
N TRP A 96 4.31 -5.51 -9.45
CA TRP A 96 4.37 -4.70 -8.24
C TRP A 96 4.54 -5.58 -6.99
N ILE A 97 3.85 -6.71 -6.94
CA ILE A 97 3.98 -7.65 -5.81
C ILE A 97 5.42 -8.19 -5.72
N GLN A 98 6.03 -8.52 -6.86
CA GLN A 98 7.41 -8.98 -6.85
C GLN A 98 8.36 -7.88 -6.36
N ASN A 99 8.15 -6.65 -6.79
CA ASN A 99 8.94 -5.52 -6.32
C ASN A 99 8.79 -5.30 -4.81
N LEU A 100 7.57 -5.46 -4.29
CA LEU A 100 7.31 -5.33 -2.86
C LEU A 100 8.00 -6.47 -2.07
N ARG A 101 7.99 -7.68 -2.60
CA ARG A 101 8.70 -8.80 -1.97
C ARG A 101 10.20 -8.55 -1.91
N GLN A 102 10.76 -8.00 -2.97
CA GLN A 102 12.17 -7.64 -2.99
C GLN A 102 12.47 -6.55 -1.98
N ARG A 103 11.63 -5.53 -1.89
CA ARG A 103 11.79 -4.46 -0.92
C ARG A 103 11.70 -4.99 0.51
N ARG A 104 10.79 -5.93 0.75
CA ARG A 104 10.67 -6.56 2.07
C ARG A 104 11.98 -7.22 2.48
N LYS A 105 12.61 -7.96 1.56
CA LYS A 105 13.89 -8.60 1.83
C LYS A 105 14.98 -7.58 2.17
N GLU A 106 15.01 -6.48 1.43
CA GLU A 106 15.98 -5.42 1.68
C GLU A 106 15.78 -4.79 3.05
N ILE A 107 14.52 -4.57 3.44
CA ILE A 107 14.17 -4.03 4.74
C ILE A 107 14.60 -5.00 5.85
N GLU A 108 14.37 -6.28 5.66
CA GLU A 108 14.78 -7.32 6.62
C GLU A 108 16.30 -7.29 6.84
N VAL A 109 17.08 -7.12 5.78
CA VAL A 109 18.54 -7.02 5.87
C VAL A 109 18.92 -5.79 6.68
N LEU A 110 18.28 -4.65 6.40
CA LEU A 110 18.53 -3.41 7.11
C LEU A 110 18.20 -3.55 8.61
N GLU A 111 17.05 -4.14 8.91
CA GLU A 111 16.62 -4.37 10.29
C GLU A 111 17.61 -5.26 11.04
N ALA A 112 18.05 -6.34 10.38
CA ALA A 112 19.01 -7.25 10.97
C ALA A 112 20.35 -6.55 11.25
N ALA A 113 20.79 -5.69 10.34
CA ALA A 113 22.02 -4.93 10.52
C ALA A 113 21.91 -3.98 11.71
N TYR A 114 20.78 -3.30 11.84
CA TYR A 114 20.52 -2.42 12.99
C TYR A 114 20.52 -3.21 14.29
N ASP A 115 19.83 -4.34 14.31
CA ASP A 115 19.71 -5.15 15.51
C ASP A 115 21.08 -5.71 15.96
N ALA A 116 21.92 -6.07 14.99
CA ALA A 116 23.26 -6.57 15.29
C ALA A 116 24.11 -5.49 15.97
N VAL A 117 24.06 -4.26 15.48
CA VAL A 117 24.80 -3.14 16.08
C VAL A 117 24.28 -2.85 17.47
N LYS A 118 22.96 -2.76 17.63
CA LYS A 118 22.34 -2.49 18.91
C LYS A 118 22.69 -3.57 19.95
N LYS A 119 22.66 -4.84 19.55
CA LYS A 119 23.00 -5.97 20.40
C LYS A 119 24.45 -5.91 20.84
N ASN A 120 25.36 -5.59 19.92
CA ASN A 120 26.78 -5.47 20.24
C ASN A 120 27.04 -4.33 21.22
N SER A 121 26.37 -3.19 21.05
CA SER A 121 26.50 -2.06 21.98
C SER A 121 26.01 -2.44 23.38
N SER A 122 24.89 -3.13 23.48
CA SER A 122 24.35 -3.59 24.76
C SER A 122 25.28 -4.58 25.41
N GLY A 123 25.84 -5.51 24.63
CA GLY A 123 26.83 -6.47 25.15
C GLY A 123 28.10 -5.79 25.65
N ALA A 124 28.59 -4.81 24.90
CA ALA A 124 29.78 -4.06 25.31
C ALA A 124 29.53 -3.27 26.59
N MET A 125 28.35 -2.66 26.74
CA MET A 125 27.99 -1.94 27.95
C MET A 125 27.88 -2.86 29.15
N GLN A 126 27.31 -4.03 28.99
CA GLN A 126 27.22 -5.01 30.06
C GLN A 126 28.58 -5.52 30.47
N ALA A 127 29.46 -5.79 29.53
CA ALA A 127 30.82 -6.23 29.81
C ALA A 127 31.59 -5.17 30.62
N ASN A 128 31.43 -3.89 30.27
CA ASN A 128 32.07 -2.79 31.00
C ASN A 128 31.56 -2.69 32.44
N GLU A 129 30.27 -2.93 32.64
CA GLU A 129 29.70 -2.90 34.00
C GLU A 129 30.21 -4.04 34.82
N GLU A 130 30.36 -5.24 34.27
CA GLU A 130 30.91 -6.39 34.97
C GLU A 130 32.38 -6.16 35.34
N ASP A 131 33.15 -5.54 34.46
CA ASP A 131 34.53 -5.23 34.71
C ASP A 131 34.72 -4.23 35.85
N ARG A 132 33.73 -3.40 36.13
CA ARG A 132 33.78 -2.41 37.20
C ARG A 132 33.53 -3.00 38.59
N LYS A 133 32.99 -4.18 38.63
CA LYS A 133 32.76 -4.88 39.88
C LYS A 133 33.98 -5.67 40.30
#